data_f27012188159d527e44a432dc94f6421
#
_entry.id   f27012188159d527e44a432dc94f6421
#
_cell.length_a   1.000
_cell.length_b   1.000
_cell.length_c   1.000
_cell.angle_alpha   90.00
_cell.angle_beta   90.00
_cell.angle_gamma   90.00
#
_symmetry.space_group_name_H-M   'P 1'
#
loop_
_entity.id
_entity.type
_entity.pdbx_description
1 polymer ?
#
loop_
_entity_poly.entity_id
_entity_poly.type
_entity_poly.pdbx_seq_one_letter_code
_entity_poly.pdbx_strand_id
1 'polypeptide(L)'
;MKKNNLKIVKIDKNKKLFNYEKKILIKDLTLDLQLGYYDFEKEKKQKVKFNLEVSCQDKNPTNDKDIKSIVNYSKIVKLIEKLVKNKHYNFLETLAEDVFDELFVDKRIDKIILQIEKLEILKQCTSVGIQISKKRSHEKL
;
A
#
# COMPACT_ATOMS: atom_id res chain seq x y z
N MET A 1 -9.81 43.24 -19.89
CA MET A 1 -8.68 42.81 -19.03
C MET A 1 -9.11 42.24 -17.69
N LYS A 2 -9.97 42.91 -16.96
CA LYS A 2 -10.45 42.44 -15.60
C LYS A 2 -11.26 41.14 -15.66
N LYS A 3 -11.98 40.89 -16.75
CA LYS A 3 -12.79 39.65 -16.93
C LYS A 3 -11.93 38.39 -17.12
N ASN A 4 -10.74 38.50 -17.72
CA ASN A 4 -9.85 37.37 -17.93
C ASN A 4 -9.15 36.96 -16.62
N ASN A 5 -8.80 37.93 -15.78
CA ASN A 5 -8.19 37.66 -14.50
C ASN A 5 -9.17 36.98 -13.52
N LEU A 6 -10.46 37.34 -13.57
CA LEU A 6 -11.49 36.69 -12.78
C LEU A 6 -11.73 35.23 -13.18
N LYS A 7 -11.61 34.90 -14.48
CA LYS A 7 -11.75 33.55 -14.97
C LYS A 7 -10.60 32.65 -14.52
N ILE A 8 -9.36 33.16 -14.53
CA ILE A 8 -8.16 32.47 -14.06
C ILE A 8 -8.25 32.24 -12.55
N VAL A 9 -8.69 33.23 -11.79
CA VAL A 9 -8.87 33.12 -10.32
C VAL A 9 -9.94 32.05 -9.97
N LYS A 10 -11.01 31.92 -10.74
CA LYS A 10 -12.02 30.87 -10.51
C LYS A 10 -11.50 29.47 -10.75
N ILE A 11 -10.66 29.27 -11.78
CA ILE A 11 -10.03 27.98 -12.08
C ILE A 11 -9.00 27.62 -10.99
N ASP A 12 -8.19 28.59 -10.58
CA ASP A 12 -7.23 28.40 -9.49
C ASP A 12 -7.91 28.15 -8.14
N LYS A 13 -9.06 28.75 -7.90
CA LYS A 13 -9.85 28.58 -6.69
C LYS A 13 -10.28 27.13 -6.47
N ASN A 14 -10.64 26.41 -7.54
CA ASN A 14 -11.01 25.00 -7.44
C ASN A 14 -9.81 24.07 -7.22
N LYS A 15 -8.59 24.50 -7.58
CA LYS A 15 -7.35 23.72 -7.38
C LYS A 15 -6.63 24.04 -6.08
N LYS A 16 -6.76 25.24 -5.54
CA LYS A 16 -5.98 25.75 -4.40
C LYS A 16 -6.71 25.75 -3.07
N LEU A 17 -8.04 25.71 -3.07
CA LEU A 17 -8.84 25.79 -1.86
C LEU A 17 -8.93 24.50 -1.08
N PHE A 18 -8.66 23.37 -1.72
CA PHE A 18 -8.82 22.08 -1.09
C PHE A 18 -7.57 21.24 -1.28
N ASN A 19 -6.89 20.97 -0.17
CA ASN A 19 -5.92 19.89 -0.08
C ASN A 19 -6.61 18.72 0.58
N TYR A 20 -6.66 17.59 -0.09
CA TYR A 20 -7.19 16.37 0.52
C TYR A 20 -6.23 15.22 0.31
N GLU A 21 -6.16 14.39 1.32
CA GLU A 21 -5.46 13.12 1.24
C GLU A 21 -6.48 12.01 0.97
N LYS A 22 -6.12 11.12 0.07
CA LYS A 22 -6.90 9.92 -0.18
C LYS A 22 -6.07 8.71 0.19
N LYS A 23 -6.64 7.85 1.03
CA LYS A 23 -6.00 6.60 1.44
C LYS A 23 -6.86 5.43 1.00
N ILE A 24 -6.20 4.43 0.45
CA ILE A 24 -6.81 3.11 0.28
C ILE A 24 -6.53 2.33 1.54
N LEU A 25 -7.56 1.72 2.09
CA LEU A 25 -7.46 0.91 3.30
C LEU A 25 -7.71 -0.55 2.95
N ILE A 26 -6.74 -1.40 3.23
CA ILE A 26 -6.87 -2.85 3.11
C ILE A 26 -6.71 -3.40 4.52
N LYS A 27 -7.80 -3.99 5.04
CA LYS A 27 -7.85 -4.44 6.43
C LYS A 27 -7.96 -5.95 6.51
N ASP A 28 -7.08 -6.55 7.32
CA ASP A 28 -7.11 -7.96 7.67
C ASP A 28 -7.06 -8.90 6.47
N LEU A 29 -6.27 -8.54 5.45
CA LEU A 29 -5.98 -9.44 4.34
C LEU A 29 -5.16 -10.61 4.89
N THR A 30 -5.77 -11.79 4.93
CA THR A 30 -5.15 -12.98 5.51
C THR A 30 -4.80 -13.98 4.42
N LEU A 31 -3.53 -14.34 4.36
CA LEU A 31 -2.98 -15.24 3.35
C LEU A 31 -2.15 -16.32 4.03
N ASP A 32 -2.15 -17.51 3.42
CA ASP A 32 -1.26 -18.59 3.80
C ASP A 32 0.02 -18.50 2.98
N LEU A 33 1.17 -18.40 3.65
CA LEU A 33 2.45 -18.28 2.95
C LEU A 33 3.61 -18.97 3.66
N GLN A 34 4.66 -19.24 2.89
CA GLN A 34 5.91 -19.79 3.38
C GLN A 34 6.73 -18.67 4.03
N LEU A 35 6.84 -18.70 5.35
CA LEU A 35 7.45 -17.62 6.12
C LEU A 35 8.12 -18.16 7.37
N GLY A 36 9.35 -17.71 7.62
CA GLY A 36 10.06 -17.99 8.85
C GLY A 36 11.51 -18.42 8.63
N TYR A 37 12.36 -18.01 9.55
CA TYR A 37 13.78 -18.31 9.54
C TYR A 37 14.09 -19.70 10.12
N TYR A 38 13.37 -20.11 11.15
CA TYR A 38 13.63 -21.37 11.85
C TYR A 38 13.11 -22.56 11.06
N ASP A 39 13.75 -23.72 11.22
CA ASP A 39 13.41 -24.93 10.48
C ASP A 39 11.98 -25.38 10.69
N PHE A 40 11.46 -25.27 11.92
CA PHE A 40 10.06 -25.65 12.19
C PHE A 40 9.05 -24.77 11.44
N GLU A 41 9.42 -23.54 11.09
CA GLU A 41 8.57 -22.63 10.31
C GLU A 41 8.52 -22.97 8.82
N LYS A 42 9.48 -23.77 8.34
CA LYS A 42 9.59 -24.13 6.93
C LYS A 42 8.75 -25.34 6.55
N GLU A 43 8.22 -26.07 7.53
CA GLU A 43 7.49 -27.33 7.30
C GLU A 43 6.09 -27.12 6.74
N LYS A 44 5.44 -26.01 7.04
CA LYS A 44 4.09 -25.69 6.58
C LYS A 44 3.89 -24.21 6.37
N LYS A 45 2.88 -23.85 5.61
CA LYS A 45 2.47 -22.45 5.43
C LYS A 45 1.91 -21.90 6.74
N GLN A 46 2.12 -20.62 6.95
CA GLN A 46 1.60 -19.87 8.09
C GLN A 46 0.54 -18.89 7.64
N LYS A 47 -0.45 -18.64 8.50
CA LYS A 47 -1.41 -17.56 8.30
C LYS A 47 -0.78 -16.23 8.66
N VAL A 48 -0.83 -15.31 7.73
CA VAL A 48 -0.25 -13.98 7.87
C VAL A 48 -1.30 -12.95 7.49
N LYS A 49 -1.42 -11.93 8.32
CA LYS A 49 -2.38 -10.86 8.14
C LYS A 49 -1.68 -9.58 7.71
N PHE A 50 -2.22 -8.97 6.65
CA PHE A 50 -1.73 -7.71 6.11
C PHE A 50 -2.75 -6.62 6.33
N ASN A 51 -2.28 -5.48 6.83
CA ASN A 51 -3.06 -4.25 6.88
C ASN A 51 -2.26 -3.15 6.18
N LEU A 52 -2.91 -2.45 5.26
CA LEU A 52 -2.27 -1.39 4.49
C LEU A 52 -3.08 -0.11 4.54
N GLU A 53 -2.38 0.99 4.71
CA GLU A 53 -2.86 2.33 4.37
C GLU A 53 -2.01 2.85 3.22
N VAL A 54 -2.62 3.04 2.06
CA VAL A 54 -1.93 3.48 0.84
C VAL A 54 -2.38 4.89 0.51
N SER A 55 -1.52 5.87 0.75
CA SER A 55 -1.79 7.27 0.45
C SER A 55 -1.50 7.55 -1.01
N CYS A 56 -2.49 8.10 -1.71
CA CYS A 56 -2.42 8.39 -3.13
C CYS A 56 -2.45 9.89 -3.37
N GLN A 57 -1.57 10.36 -4.24
CA GLN A 57 -1.64 11.68 -4.82
C GLN A 57 -2.22 11.56 -6.23
N ASP A 58 -3.50 11.83 -6.32
CA ASP A 58 -4.21 11.73 -7.57
C ASP A 58 -4.54 13.14 -8.04
N LYS A 59 -3.77 13.64 -9.00
CA LYS A 59 -3.94 14.98 -9.56
C LYS A 59 -5.04 15.06 -10.61
N ASN A 60 -5.47 13.91 -11.10
CA ASN A 60 -6.50 13.83 -12.13
C ASN A 60 -7.86 13.53 -11.48
N PRO A 61 -8.94 14.14 -11.97
CA PRO A 61 -10.27 13.82 -11.48
C PRO A 61 -10.61 12.35 -11.75
N THR A 62 -11.32 11.75 -10.83
CA THR A 62 -11.80 10.37 -10.98
C THR A 62 -12.84 10.31 -12.10
N ASN A 63 -12.66 9.37 -13.01
CA ASN A 63 -13.63 9.06 -14.06
C ASN A 63 -14.31 7.74 -13.71
N ASP A 64 -15.59 7.81 -13.38
CA ASP A 64 -16.38 6.66 -12.90
C ASP A 64 -16.49 5.51 -13.94
N LYS A 65 -16.18 5.79 -15.20
CA LYS A 65 -16.18 4.80 -16.28
C LYS A 65 -14.81 4.25 -16.62
N ASP A 66 -13.76 4.73 -15.95
CA ASP A 66 -12.38 4.31 -16.20
C ASP A 66 -11.68 3.90 -14.90
N ILE A 67 -11.50 2.60 -14.74
CA ILE A 67 -10.83 2.03 -13.56
C ILE A 67 -9.37 2.51 -13.44
N LYS A 68 -8.74 2.88 -14.55
CA LYS A 68 -7.36 3.38 -14.52
C LYS A 68 -7.25 4.79 -13.95
N SER A 69 -8.38 5.50 -13.83
CA SER A 69 -8.39 6.83 -13.22
C SER A 69 -8.16 6.79 -11.71
N ILE A 70 -8.24 5.64 -11.08
CA ILE A 70 -7.98 5.43 -9.65
C ILE A 70 -6.86 4.41 -9.44
N VAL A 71 -6.26 4.44 -8.26
CA VAL A 71 -5.41 3.36 -7.80
C VAL A 71 -6.33 2.21 -7.39
N ASN A 72 -6.22 1.08 -8.08
CA ASN A 72 -7.14 -0.04 -7.92
C ASN A 72 -6.72 -0.94 -6.76
N TYR A 73 -7.51 -0.97 -5.69
CA TYR A 73 -7.23 -1.80 -4.51
C TYR A 73 -7.25 -3.31 -4.84
N SER A 74 -8.08 -3.75 -5.77
CA SER A 74 -8.08 -5.16 -6.20
C SER A 74 -6.75 -5.56 -6.81
N LYS A 75 -6.13 -4.66 -7.56
CA LYS A 75 -4.80 -4.88 -8.13
C LYS A 75 -3.73 -4.97 -7.05
N ILE A 76 -3.83 -4.15 -6.00
CA ILE A 76 -2.92 -4.21 -4.85
C ILE A 76 -2.99 -5.59 -4.18
N VAL A 77 -4.19 -6.06 -3.89
CA VAL A 77 -4.39 -7.39 -3.28
C VAL A 77 -3.83 -8.49 -4.15
N LYS A 78 -4.09 -8.46 -5.45
CA LYS A 78 -3.57 -9.46 -6.41
C LYS A 78 -2.05 -9.46 -6.51
N LEU A 79 -1.42 -8.28 -6.42
CA LEU A 79 0.04 -8.18 -6.42
C LEU A 79 0.64 -8.83 -5.17
N ILE A 80 0.04 -8.61 -4.01
CA ILE A 80 0.49 -9.24 -2.76
C ILE A 80 0.30 -10.75 -2.82
N GLU A 81 -0.87 -11.22 -3.25
CA GLU A 81 -1.15 -12.66 -3.41
C GLU A 81 -0.13 -13.34 -4.32
N LYS A 82 0.15 -12.73 -5.47
CA LYS A 82 1.12 -13.24 -6.42
C LYS A 82 2.53 -13.29 -5.85
N LEU A 83 2.92 -12.25 -5.12
CA LEU A 83 4.25 -12.11 -4.54
C LEU A 83 4.54 -13.24 -3.53
N VAL A 84 3.57 -13.57 -2.68
CA VAL A 84 3.74 -14.56 -1.62
C VAL A 84 3.53 -15.99 -2.07
N LYS A 85 2.96 -16.21 -3.24
CA LYS A 85 2.51 -17.54 -3.67
C LYS A 85 3.64 -18.55 -3.87
N ASN A 86 4.79 -18.12 -4.40
CA ASN A 86 5.85 -19.01 -4.86
C ASN A 86 7.20 -18.72 -4.22
N LYS A 87 7.23 -17.98 -3.12
CA LYS A 87 8.50 -17.58 -2.49
C LYS A 87 8.45 -17.82 -0.99
N HIS A 88 9.53 -18.37 -0.46
CA HIS A 88 9.74 -18.44 0.99
C HIS A 88 10.42 -17.17 1.48
N TYR A 89 9.89 -16.57 2.54
CA TYR A 89 10.51 -15.41 3.20
C TYR A 89 11.00 -15.82 4.59
N ASN A 90 12.26 -15.54 4.89
CA ASN A 90 12.78 -15.75 6.22
C ASN A 90 12.27 -14.69 7.21
N PHE A 91 12.16 -13.44 6.75
CA PHE A 91 11.83 -12.30 7.60
C PHE A 91 10.64 -11.52 7.05
N LEU A 92 9.82 -10.99 7.97
CA LEU A 92 8.73 -10.09 7.63
C LEU A 92 9.25 -8.81 6.95
N GLU A 93 10.43 -8.36 7.34
CA GLU A 93 11.09 -7.17 6.79
C GLU A 93 11.38 -7.33 5.30
N THR A 94 11.87 -8.48 4.89
CA THR A 94 12.14 -8.78 3.48
C THR A 94 10.85 -8.83 2.66
N LEU A 95 9.83 -9.46 3.21
CA LEU A 95 8.50 -9.48 2.60
C LEU A 95 7.96 -8.07 2.44
N ALA A 96 8.08 -7.24 3.47
CA ALA A 96 7.63 -5.85 3.42
C ALA A 96 8.32 -5.06 2.31
N GLU A 97 9.64 -5.22 2.16
CA GLU A 97 10.39 -4.54 1.10
C GLU A 97 9.91 -4.94 -0.29
N ASP A 98 9.66 -6.22 -0.51
CA ASP A 98 9.15 -6.70 -1.79
C ASP A 98 7.74 -6.14 -2.07
N VAL A 99 6.88 -6.05 -1.06
CA VAL A 99 5.56 -5.42 -1.20
C VAL A 99 5.69 -3.95 -1.58
N PHE A 100 6.55 -3.21 -0.90
CA PHE A 100 6.79 -1.80 -1.23
C PHE A 100 7.30 -1.63 -2.67
N ASP A 101 8.27 -2.44 -3.07
CA ASP A 101 8.85 -2.35 -4.41
C ASP A 101 7.80 -2.54 -5.49
N GLU A 102 6.89 -3.50 -5.31
CA GLU A 102 5.81 -3.74 -6.26
C GLU A 102 4.78 -2.61 -6.28
N LEU A 103 4.39 -2.11 -5.12
CA LEU A 103 3.33 -1.09 -5.03
C LEU A 103 3.81 0.29 -5.46
N PHE A 104 5.04 0.67 -5.14
CA PHE A 104 5.59 1.97 -5.51
C PHE A 104 5.90 2.11 -7.01
N VAL A 105 5.75 1.07 -7.80
CA VAL A 105 5.78 1.18 -9.27
C VAL A 105 4.70 2.15 -9.76
N ASP A 106 3.54 2.17 -9.12
CA ASP A 106 2.52 3.18 -9.41
C ASP A 106 2.95 4.54 -8.82
N LYS A 107 3.22 5.48 -9.70
CA LYS A 107 3.72 6.82 -9.32
C LYS A 107 2.72 7.64 -8.51
N ARG A 108 1.45 7.28 -8.52
CA ARG A 108 0.40 7.95 -7.76
C ARG A 108 0.47 7.61 -6.27
N ILE A 109 1.12 6.51 -5.91
CA ILE A 109 1.29 6.11 -4.53
C ILE A 109 2.44 6.90 -3.91
N ASP A 110 2.13 7.64 -2.85
CA ASP A 110 3.07 8.53 -2.17
C ASP A 110 3.63 7.91 -0.88
N LYS A 111 2.78 7.25 -0.11
CA LYS A 111 3.14 6.67 1.18
C LYS A 111 2.37 5.38 1.43
N ILE A 112 3.03 4.42 2.03
CA ILE A 112 2.39 3.17 2.45
C ILE A 112 2.75 2.92 3.92
N ILE A 113 1.74 2.66 4.74
CA ILE A 113 1.90 2.07 6.07
C ILE A 113 1.48 0.62 5.95
N LEU A 114 2.40 -0.29 6.21
CA LEU A 114 2.20 -1.73 6.06
C LEU A 114 2.40 -2.41 7.39
N GLN A 115 1.37 -3.15 7.83
CA GLN A 115 1.47 -4.07 8.96
C GLN A 115 1.43 -5.50 8.44
N ILE A 116 2.34 -6.33 8.91
CA ILE A 116 2.38 -7.75 8.61
C ILE A 116 2.48 -8.50 9.93
N GLU A 117 1.57 -9.44 10.17
CA GLU A 117 1.47 -10.16 11.43
C GLU A 117 1.34 -11.66 11.20
N LYS A 118 2.15 -12.43 11.92
CA LYS A 118 2.01 -13.89 12.05
C LYS A 118 0.96 -14.18 13.10
N LEU A 119 -0.04 -14.98 12.77
CA LEU A 119 -1.21 -15.18 13.64
C LEU A 119 -1.07 -16.35 14.63
N GLU A 120 -0.20 -17.32 14.35
CA GLU A 120 -0.17 -18.60 15.08
C GLU A 120 1.21 -18.98 15.61
N ILE A 121 2.17 -18.04 15.61
CA ILE A 121 3.57 -18.40 15.93
C ILE A 121 3.86 -18.49 17.42
N LEU A 122 3.23 -17.66 18.23
CA LEU A 122 3.43 -17.64 19.68
C LEU A 122 2.09 -17.74 20.40
N LYS A 123 1.99 -18.74 21.31
CA LYS A 123 0.77 -18.96 22.09
C LYS A 123 0.45 -17.84 23.07
N GLN A 124 1.49 -17.10 23.52
CA GLN A 124 1.35 -16.01 24.48
C GLN A 124 0.80 -14.72 23.86
N CYS A 125 0.78 -14.63 22.55
CA CYS A 125 0.37 -13.42 21.82
C CYS A 125 -0.76 -13.74 20.85
N THR A 126 -1.65 -12.77 20.64
CA THR A 126 -2.67 -12.84 19.58
C THR A 126 -2.01 -12.89 18.20
N SER A 127 -0.97 -12.10 18.02
CA SER A 127 -0.17 -12.05 16.80
C SER A 127 1.19 -11.45 17.11
N VAL A 128 2.12 -11.65 16.20
CA VAL A 128 3.45 -11.03 16.25
C VAL A 128 3.76 -10.49 14.87
N GLY A 129 4.18 -9.24 14.80
CA GLY A 129 4.45 -8.65 13.51
C GLY A 129 5.24 -7.38 13.56
N ILE A 130 5.26 -6.72 12.41
CA ILE A 130 5.96 -5.45 12.19
C ILE A 130 5.01 -4.44 11.55
N GLN A 131 5.31 -3.18 11.76
CA GLN A 131 4.73 -2.09 10.99
C GLN A 131 5.86 -1.25 10.42
N ILE A 132 5.82 -1.03 9.11
CA ILE A 132 6.77 -0.19 8.40
C ILE A 132 6.00 0.88 7.65
N SER A 133 6.47 2.12 7.76
CA SER A 133 5.97 3.25 7.00
C SER A 133 7.04 3.67 6.00
N LYS A 134 6.69 3.70 4.72
CA LYS A 134 7.61 4.10 3.67
C LYS A 134 6.96 5.18 2.81
N LYS A 135 7.67 6.28 2.62
CA LYS A 135 7.20 7.44 1.89
C LYS A 135 8.13 7.73 0.72
N ARG A 136 7.53 8.08 -0.43
CA ARG A 136 8.31 8.52 -1.59
C ARG A 136 8.99 9.84 -1.27
N SER A 137 10.30 9.90 -1.49
CA SER A 137 11.06 11.14 -1.34
C SER A 137 10.87 12.02 -2.58
N HIS A 138 10.66 13.32 -2.35
CA HIS A 138 10.60 14.33 -3.40
C HIS A 138 11.94 15.06 -3.57
N GLU A 139 12.94 14.72 -2.78
CA GLU A 139 14.28 15.29 -2.91
C GLU A 139 14.96 14.66 -4.14
N LYS A 140 15.51 15.52 -5.00
CA LYS A 140 16.36 15.10 -6.09
C LYS A 140 17.72 14.68 -5.52
N LEU A 141 18.03 13.43 -5.67
CA LEU A 141 19.37 12.93 -5.39
C LEU A 141 20.37 13.50 -6.41
#